data_bc814c75f86e01bbcba53fab39d28b59
#
_entry.id   bc814c75f86e01bbcba53fab39d28b59
#
_cell.length_a   1.000
_cell.length_b   1.000
_cell.length_c   1.000
_cell.angle_alpha   90.00
_cell.angle_beta   90.00
_cell.angle_gamma   90.00
#
_symmetry.space_group_name_H-M   'P 1'
#
loop_
_entity.id
_entity.type
_entity.pdbx_description
1 polymer ?
#
loop_
_entity_poly.entity_id
_entity_poly.type
_entity_poly.pdbx_seq_one_letter_code
_entity_poly.pdbx_strand_id
1 'polypeptide(L)'
;MMDQPSMLELVKAVREFIEKRAMPELQGQTAFHARVAANALGVVARELEHGGIASKEEHERLTTLLEVDGTVEELNRELCKRIREGAMTLETPGLAAHLEKTTRDKVAIDQPNYSGLR
;
A
#
# COMPACT_ATOMS: atom_id res chain seq x y z
N MET A 1 14.89 12.68 -9.14
CA MET A 1 13.82 13.68 -9.22
C MET A 1 13.29 13.79 -10.64
N MET A 2 11.99 13.68 -10.79
CA MET A 2 11.34 13.83 -12.09
C MET A 2 10.74 15.21 -12.26
N ASP A 3 10.81 15.72 -13.48
CA ASP A 3 10.15 16.95 -13.86
C ASP A 3 8.70 16.66 -14.28
N GLN A 4 8.15 17.36 -15.25
CA GLN A 4 6.80 17.10 -15.76
C GLN A 4 6.86 16.20 -17.00
N PRO A 5 5.93 15.24 -17.13
CA PRO A 5 4.89 14.88 -16.19
C PRO A 5 5.42 14.09 -14.97
N SER A 6 4.64 14.07 -13.88
CA SER A 6 5.01 13.32 -12.68
C SER A 6 4.97 11.81 -12.91
N MET A 7 5.57 11.04 -11.99
CA MET A 7 5.48 9.56 -12.03
C MET A 7 4.02 9.10 -12.02
N LEU A 8 3.20 9.69 -11.18
CA LEU A 8 1.77 9.34 -11.08
C LEU A 8 1.06 9.59 -12.41
N GLU A 9 1.31 10.74 -13.02
CA GLU A 9 0.72 11.07 -14.32
C GLU A 9 1.14 10.08 -15.41
N LEU A 10 2.41 9.68 -15.43
CA LEU A 10 2.91 8.70 -16.38
C LEU A 10 2.26 7.34 -16.19
N VAL A 11 2.18 6.86 -14.95
CA VAL A 11 1.54 5.58 -14.66
C VAL A 11 0.08 5.59 -15.07
N LYS A 12 -0.65 6.65 -14.75
CA LYS A 12 -2.05 6.80 -15.14
C LYS A 12 -2.23 6.81 -16.66
N ALA A 13 -1.34 7.48 -17.39
CA ALA A 13 -1.39 7.53 -18.85
C ALA A 13 -1.17 6.15 -19.47
N VAL A 14 -0.19 5.40 -18.96
CA VAL A 14 0.08 4.04 -19.45
C VAL A 14 -1.11 3.11 -19.16
N ARG A 15 -1.67 3.19 -17.98
CA ARG A 15 -2.85 2.39 -17.61
C ARG A 15 -4.03 2.71 -18.51
N GLU A 16 -4.29 3.98 -18.75
CA GLU A 16 -5.38 4.41 -19.63
C GLU A 16 -5.21 3.88 -21.05
N PHE A 17 -3.97 3.94 -21.59
CA PHE A 17 -3.67 3.38 -22.90
C PHE A 17 -4.00 1.89 -22.95
N ILE A 18 -3.58 1.13 -21.96
CA ILE A 18 -3.84 -0.32 -21.90
C ILE A 18 -5.34 -0.59 -21.88
N GLU A 19 -6.10 0.09 -20.99
CA GLU A 19 -7.53 -0.15 -20.82
C GLU A 19 -8.35 0.30 -22.02
N LYS A 20 -8.07 1.46 -22.57
CA LYS A 20 -8.93 2.10 -23.59
C LYS A 20 -8.50 1.84 -25.03
N ARG A 21 -7.22 1.55 -25.26
CA ARG A 21 -6.69 1.40 -26.62
C ARG A 21 -6.19 -0.01 -26.91
N ALA A 22 -5.39 -0.59 -26.02
CA ALA A 22 -4.80 -1.90 -26.25
C ALA A 22 -5.80 -3.04 -26.01
N MET A 23 -6.47 -3.05 -24.88
CA MET A 23 -7.39 -4.15 -24.52
C MET A 23 -8.50 -4.40 -25.54
N PRO A 24 -9.15 -3.37 -26.11
CA PRO A 24 -10.18 -3.61 -27.12
C PRO A 24 -9.68 -4.31 -28.39
N GLU A 25 -8.38 -4.24 -28.65
CA GLU A 25 -7.76 -4.87 -29.84
C GLU A 25 -7.13 -6.23 -29.54
N LEU A 26 -7.18 -6.68 -28.27
CA LEU A 26 -6.57 -7.93 -27.84
C LEU A 26 -7.62 -8.99 -27.57
N GLN A 27 -7.21 -10.26 -27.67
CA GLN A 27 -8.07 -11.41 -27.43
C GLN A 27 -7.35 -12.49 -26.63
N GLY A 28 -8.12 -13.36 -25.99
CA GLY A 28 -7.61 -14.53 -25.30
C GLY A 28 -6.71 -14.18 -24.11
N GLN A 29 -5.62 -14.93 -23.97
CA GLN A 29 -4.69 -14.75 -22.85
C GLN A 29 -4.01 -13.38 -22.84
N THR A 30 -3.73 -12.82 -23.99
CA THR A 30 -3.10 -11.50 -24.09
C THR A 30 -4.02 -10.42 -23.53
N ALA A 31 -5.32 -10.49 -23.83
CA ALA A 31 -6.31 -9.57 -23.25
C ALA A 31 -6.39 -9.73 -21.74
N PHE A 32 -6.35 -10.97 -21.24
CA PHE A 32 -6.35 -11.25 -19.81
C PHE A 32 -5.11 -10.66 -19.14
N HIS A 33 -3.92 -10.88 -19.71
CA HIS A 33 -2.67 -10.35 -19.15
C HIS A 33 -2.61 -8.82 -19.22
N ALA A 34 -3.21 -8.21 -20.24
CA ALA A 34 -3.31 -6.76 -20.32
C ALA A 34 -4.16 -6.20 -19.19
N ARG A 35 -5.24 -6.88 -18.82
CA ARG A 35 -6.07 -6.50 -17.68
C ARG A 35 -5.29 -6.61 -16.37
N VAL A 36 -4.55 -7.70 -16.18
CA VAL A 36 -3.70 -7.89 -15.02
C VAL A 36 -2.66 -6.77 -14.93
N ALA A 37 -2.03 -6.41 -16.06
CA ALA A 37 -1.06 -5.32 -16.11
C ALA A 37 -1.70 -3.97 -15.75
N ALA A 38 -2.89 -3.69 -16.27
CA ALA A 38 -3.62 -2.46 -15.93
C ALA A 38 -3.96 -2.41 -14.44
N ASN A 39 -4.38 -3.54 -13.86
CA ASN A 39 -4.67 -3.62 -12.43
C ASN A 39 -3.41 -3.41 -11.58
N ALA A 40 -2.27 -3.97 -12.00
CA ALA A 40 -0.99 -3.75 -11.33
C ALA A 40 -0.60 -2.27 -11.36
N LEU A 41 -0.77 -1.60 -12.50
CA LEU A 41 -0.52 -0.16 -12.61
C LEU A 41 -1.47 0.64 -11.71
N GLY A 42 -2.69 0.16 -11.52
CA GLY A 42 -3.61 0.76 -10.55
C GLY A 42 -3.10 0.72 -9.12
N VAL A 43 -2.49 -0.40 -8.71
CA VAL A 43 -1.84 -0.52 -7.40
C VAL A 43 -0.69 0.48 -7.28
N VAL A 44 0.17 0.55 -8.30
CA VAL A 44 1.30 1.50 -8.32
C VAL A 44 0.81 2.94 -8.21
N ALA A 45 -0.24 3.29 -8.96
CA ALA A 45 -0.80 4.64 -8.92
C ALA A 45 -1.30 4.99 -7.51
N ARG A 46 -2.02 4.08 -6.86
CA ARG A 46 -2.52 4.30 -5.50
C ARG A 46 -1.37 4.41 -4.49
N GLU A 47 -0.32 3.61 -4.64
CA GLU A 47 0.87 3.73 -3.79
C GLU A 47 1.54 5.09 -3.96
N LEU A 48 1.69 5.58 -5.18
CA LEU A 48 2.25 6.91 -5.44
C LEU A 48 1.38 8.03 -4.86
N GLU A 49 0.07 7.84 -4.84
CA GLU A 49 -0.89 8.83 -4.35
C GLU A 49 -0.99 8.86 -2.82
N HIS A 50 -0.98 7.70 -2.18
CA HIS A 50 -1.33 7.55 -0.77
C HIS A 50 -0.23 6.95 0.11
N GLY A 51 0.71 6.21 -0.48
CA GLY A 51 1.69 5.44 0.27
C GLY A 51 2.62 6.29 1.13
N GLY A 52 3.01 7.46 0.64
CA GLY A 52 3.90 8.36 1.38
C GLY A 52 3.29 8.86 2.67
N ILE A 53 2.02 9.26 2.63
CA ILE A 53 1.29 9.73 3.82
C ILE A 53 1.06 8.56 4.77
N ALA A 54 0.62 7.42 4.27
CA ALA A 54 0.37 6.23 5.07
C ALA A 54 1.65 5.77 5.79
N SER A 55 2.78 5.77 5.09
CA SER A 55 4.07 5.38 5.65
C SER A 55 4.53 6.34 6.75
N LYS A 56 4.32 7.65 6.54
CA LYS A 56 4.65 8.65 7.55
C LYS A 56 3.83 8.46 8.82
N GLU A 57 2.53 8.25 8.67
CA GLU A 57 1.63 8.02 9.81
C GLU A 57 1.96 6.71 10.53
N GLU A 58 2.30 5.67 9.78
CA GLU A 58 2.77 4.39 10.33
C GLU A 58 4.02 4.59 11.19
N HIS A 59 5.00 5.34 10.67
CA HIS A 59 6.22 5.66 11.40
C HIS A 59 5.92 6.37 12.72
N GLU A 60 5.04 7.37 12.69
CA GLU A 60 4.66 8.11 13.89
C GLU A 60 4.00 7.21 14.94
N ARG A 61 3.08 6.33 14.50
CA ARG A 61 2.43 5.38 15.41
C ARG A 61 3.43 4.39 16.00
N LEU A 62 4.34 3.86 15.18
CA LEU A 62 5.36 2.91 15.63
C LEU A 62 6.31 3.54 16.64
N THR A 63 6.77 4.76 16.39
CA THR A 63 7.64 5.50 17.31
C THR A 63 6.97 5.69 18.66
N THR A 64 5.71 6.08 18.68
CA THR A 64 4.93 6.25 19.90
C THR A 64 4.73 4.92 20.63
N LEU A 65 4.39 3.87 19.88
CA LEU A 65 4.06 2.55 20.44
C LEU A 65 5.29 1.86 21.03
N LEU A 66 6.43 1.93 20.33
CA LEU A 66 7.64 1.22 20.71
C LEU A 66 8.60 2.06 21.57
N GLU A 67 8.43 3.37 21.57
CA GLU A 67 9.29 4.32 22.29
C GLU A 67 10.77 4.22 21.88
N VAL A 68 11.03 3.85 20.63
CA VAL A 68 12.35 3.84 20.01
C VAL A 68 12.24 4.46 18.63
N ASP A 69 13.36 4.92 18.08
CA ASP A 69 13.40 5.49 16.75
C ASP A 69 14.05 4.53 15.76
N GLY A 70 13.82 4.79 14.48
CA GLY A 70 14.35 4.00 13.39
C GLY A 70 13.51 4.17 12.12
N THR A 71 13.85 3.43 11.08
CA THR A 71 13.04 3.40 9.87
C THR A 71 11.77 2.59 10.11
N VAL A 72 10.75 2.77 9.27
CA VAL A 72 9.52 1.96 9.35
C VAL A 72 9.86 0.47 9.31
N GLU A 73 10.81 0.09 8.47
CA GLU A 73 11.24 -1.31 8.36
C GLU A 73 11.87 -1.84 9.66
N GLU A 74 12.78 -1.06 10.24
CA GLU A 74 13.41 -1.42 11.51
C GLU A 74 12.39 -1.49 12.65
N LEU A 75 11.48 -0.53 12.72
CA LEU A 75 10.45 -0.48 13.74
C LEU A 75 9.46 -1.65 13.60
N ASN A 76 9.12 -2.04 12.38
CA ASN A 76 8.27 -3.21 12.17
C ASN A 76 8.97 -4.51 12.59
N ARG A 77 10.27 -4.64 12.39
CA ARG A 77 11.02 -5.79 12.89
C ARG A 77 10.99 -5.85 14.42
N GLU A 78 11.17 -4.70 15.06
CA GLU A 78 11.10 -4.61 16.53
C GLU A 78 9.70 -4.94 17.04
N LEU A 79 8.67 -4.44 16.38
CA LEU A 79 7.28 -4.78 16.73
C LEU A 79 7.03 -6.27 16.64
N CYS A 80 7.42 -6.90 15.55
CA CYS A 80 7.27 -8.35 15.36
C CYS A 80 8.00 -9.13 16.45
N LYS A 81 9.20 -8.68 16.81
CA LYS A 81 9.99 -9.30 17.88
C LYS A 81 9.25 -9.25 19.21
N ARG A 82 8.75 -8.08 19.59
CA ARG A 82 8.02 -7.88 20.86
C ARG A 82 6.74 -8.71 20.91
N ILE A 83 6.02 -8.81 19.82
CA ILE A 83 4.82 -9.67 19.74
C ILE A 83 5.20 -11.13 19.90
N ARG A 84 6.22 -11.59 19.19
CA ARG A 84 6.69 -12.97 19.24
C ARG A 84 7.19 -13.38 20.62
N GLU A 85 7.85 -12.47 21.32
CA GLU A 85 8.39 -12.69 22.65
C GLU A 85 7.33 -12.50 23.78
N GLY A 86 6.13 -12.09 23.42
CA GLY A 86 5.06 -11.85 24.38
C GLY A 86 5.17 -10.54 25.14
N ALA A 87 6.11 -9.66 24.78
CA ALA A 87 6.25 -8.33 25.39
C ALA A 87 5.11 -7.41 25.00
N MET A 88 4.49 -7.63 23.85
CA MET A 88 3.31 -6.91 23.39
C MET A 88 2.21 -7.90 23.00
N THR A 89 0.99 -7.61 23.43
CA THR A 89 -0.20 -8.46 23.20
C THR A 89 -1.37 -7.60 22.74
N LEU A 90 -2.51 -8.22 22.44
CA LEU A 90 -3.72 -7.48 22.08
C LEU A 90 -4.19 -6.51 23.16
N GLU A 91 -3.78 -6.75 24.41
CA GLU A 91 -4.10 -5.86 25.53
C GLU A 91 -3.14 -4.68 25.67
N THR A 92 -2.03 -4.69 24.92
CA THR A 92 -1.11 -3.55 24.91
C THR A 92 -1.82 -2.32 24.32
N PRO A 93 -1.89 -1.21 25.05
CA PRO A 93 -2.57 -0.01 24.56
C PRO A 93 -2.03 0.44 23.20
N GLY A 94 -2.93 0.60 22.24
CA GLY A 94 -2.61 1.10 20.90
C GLY A 94 -2.16 0.05 19.90
N LEU A 95 -1.81 -1.18 20.31
CA LEU A 95 -1.34 -2.19 19.36
C LEU A 95 -2.42 -2.62 18.38
N ALA A 96 -3.60 -3.00 18.86
CA ALA A 96 -4.69 -3.45 17.99
C ALA A 96 -5.11 -2.35 17.02
N ALA A 97 -5.24 -1.12 17.48
CA ALA A 97 -5.58 0.02 16.63
C ALA A 97 -4.52 0.28 15.56
N HIS A 98 -3.25 0.17 15.91
CA HIS A 98 -2.15 0.31 14.96
C HIS A 98 -2.21 -0.77 13.86
N LEU A 99 -2.38 -2.03 14.25
CA LEU A 99 -2.45 -3.14 13.30
C LEU A 99 -3.65 -2.98 12.36
N GLU A 100 -4.80 -2.58 12.89
CA GLU A 100 -5.99 -2.34 12.08
C GLU A 100 -5.76 -1.22 11.06
N LYS A 101 -5.23 -0.09 11.50
CA LYS A 101 -4.96 1.06 10.61
C LYS A 101 -3.97 0.70 9.51
N THR A 102 -2.87 0.03 9.87
CA THR A 102 -1.87 -0.39 8.89
C THR A 102 -2.47 -1.37 7.87
N THR A 103 -3.27 -2.32 8.33
CA THR A 103 -3.94 -3.27 7.45
C THR A 103 -4.91 -2.58 6.50
N ARG A 104 -5.73 -1.65 7.01
CA ARG A 104 -6.67 -0.89 6.18
C ARG A 104 -5.95 -0.08 5.11
N ASP A 105 -4.86 0.59 5.48
CA ASP A 105 -4.09 1.39 4.53
C ASP A 105 -3.50 0.52 3.41
N LYS A 106 -2.95 -0.65 3.76
CA LYS A 106 -2.42 -1.59 2.76
C LYS A 106 -3.50 -2.15 1.85
N VAL A 107 -4.62 -2.56 2.41
CA VAL A 107 -5.74 -3.11 1.63
C VAL A 107 -6.35 -2.04 0.73
N ALA A 108 -6.44 -0.80 1.19
CA ALA A 108 -6.96 0.30 0.37
C ALA A 108 -6.12 0.55 -0.89
N ILE A 109 -4.81 0.32 -0.81
CA ILE A 109 -3.91 0.43 -1.96
C ILE A 109 -4.04 -0.80 -2.87
N ASP A 110 -4.03 -2.00 -2.29
CA ASP A 110 -4.04 -3.26 -3.05
C ASP A 110 -5.43 -3.61 -3.58
N GLN A 111 -6.45 -3.51 -2.75
CA GLN A 111 -7.83 -3.92 -3.06
C GLN A 111 -8.84 -2.87 -2.59
N PRO A 112 -8.92 -1.71 -3.26
CA PRO A 112 -9.77 -0.60 -2.78
C PRO A 112 -11.26 -0.92 -2.72
N ASN A 113 -11.70 -1.94 -3.44
CA ASN A 113 -13.10 -2.36 -3.45
C ASN A 113 -13.42 -3.49 -2.47
N TYR A 114 -12.44 -3.88 -1.65
CA TYR A 114 -12.65 -4.93 -0.65
C TYR A 114 -13.73 -4.51 0.36
N SER A 115 -14.73 -5.38 0.54
CA SER A 115 -15.91 -5.07 1.38
C SER A 115 -15.55 -4.81 2.84
N GLY A 116 -14.46 -5.38 3.34
CA GLY A 116 -13.99 -5.17 4.71
C GLY A 116 -13.52 -3.77 5.03
N LEU A 117 -13.34 -2.92 4.00
CA LEU A 117 -12.98 -1.50 4.19
C LEU A 117 -14.20 -0.62 4.47
N ARG A 118 -15.40 -1.12 4.25
CA ARG A 118 -16.66 -0.35 4.38
C ARG A 118 -17.18 -0.37 5.82
#